data_0ab38393875267b6786e321a5cd3e0a1
#
_entry.id   0ab38393875267b6786e321a5cd3e0a1
#
_cell.length_a   1.000
_cell.length_b   1.000
_cell.length_c   1.000
_cell.angle_alpha   90.00
_cell.angle_beta   90.00
_cell.angle_gamma   90.00
#
_symmetry.space_group_name_H-M   'P 1'
#
loop_
_entity.id
_entity.type
_entity.pdbx_description
1 polymer ?
#
loop_
_entity_poly.entity_id
_entity_poly.type
_entity_poly.pdbx_seq_one_letter_code
_entity_poly.pdbx_strand_id
1 'polypeptide(L)'
;NSMSLPLAFQKKEMDLEGLVYYNEKIIMLSSLNDRKLKKNYLFYQVINPSNLTLDGSMKNVGEIPYEKKRFQGAFGFDIAADSSSMLLFFEMPYAKDAAEKYSFKVLDSKLDEIWSHEVELPYKEQFFTVKDSEVSSKGDVFVLGKEYNEDKNSKAMRDLPNYKYHILGYYNRGKKIVDYEVSLHDKFIKSVTFDINANGNIICSGFYSEGYGLGIKG
;
A
#
# COMPACT_ATOMS: atom_id res chain seq x y z
N ASN A 1 26.02 1.15 -20.19
CA ASN A 1 25.76 -0.30 -20.11
C ASN A 1 24.25 -0.50 -20.06
N SER A 2 23.73 -1.46 -20.83
CA SER A 2 22.34 -1.90 -20.77
C SER A 2 22.31 -3.41 -20.57
N MET A 3 21.33 -3.86 -19.79
CA MET A 3 21.08 -5.28 -19.57
C MET A 3 19.61 -5.59 -19.82
N SER A 4 19.34 -6.72 -20.46
CA SER A 4 17.98 -7.24 -20.57
C SER A 4 17.79 -8.33 -19.51
N LEU A 5 16.81 -8.12 -18.62
CA LEU A 5 16.45 -9.10 -17.60
C LEU A 5 15.18 -9.83 -18.03
N PRO A 6 15.18 -11.15 -18.16
CA PRO A 6 13.96 -11.89 -18.42
C PRO A 6 13.08 -11.87 -17.14
N LEU A 7 11.88 -11.30 -17.24
CA LEU A 7 10.84 -11.38 -16.21
C LEU A 7 10.13 -12.73 -16.34
N ALA A 8 10.76 -13.78 -15.81
CA ALA A 8 10.18 -15.12 -15.83
C ALA A 8 10.64 -15.95 -14.63
N PHE A 9 9.70 -16.68 -14.05
CA PHE A 9 9.97 -17.67 -13.00
C PHE A 9 9.42 -19.03 -13.44
N GLN A 10 10.27 -20.06 -13.44
CA GLN A 10 9.91 -21.42 -13.88
C GLN A 10 9.20 -21.44 -15.26
N LYS A 11 9.71 -20.68 -16.23
CA LYS A 11 9.15 -20.52 -17.60
C LYS A 11 7.78 -19.84 -17.66
N LYS A 12 7.29 -19.22 -16.58
CA LYS A 12 6.09 -18.39 -16.58
C LYS A 12 6.50 -16.92 -16.61
N GLU A 13 5.84 -16.13 -17.45
CA GLU A 13 6.02 -14.68 -17.49
C GLU A 13 5.56 -14.04 -16.18
N MET A 14 6.24 -12.99 -15.78
CA MET A 14 5.98 -12.20 -14.58
C MET A 14 5.71 -10.75 -14.96
N ASP A 15 4.94 -10.08 -14.13
CA ASP A 15 4.72 -8.63 -14.22
C ASP A 15 5.75 -7.90 -13.35
N LEU A 16 6.28 -6.78 -13.86
CA LEU A 16 7.15 -5.90 -13.10
C LEU A 16 6.29 -5.00 -12.20
N GLU A 17 6.46 -5.11 -10.89
CA GLU A 17 5.79 -4.23 -9.93
C GLU A 17 6.61 -2.97 -9.66
N GLY A 18 7.94 -3.07 -9.61
CA GLY A 18 8.79 -1.92 -9.44
C GLY A 18 10.28 -2.21 -9.41
N LEU A 19 11.05 -1.14 -9.58
CA LEU A 19 12.50 -1.11 -9.39
C LEU A 19 12.81 -0.02 -8.37
N VAL A 20 13.45 -0.38 -7.27
CA VAL A 20 13.78 0.54 -6.20
C VAL A 20 15.26 0.48 -5.83
N TYR A 21 15.84 1.63 -5.51
CA TYR A 21 17.18 1.68 -4.96
C TYR A 21 17.08 1.64 -3.43
N TYR A 22 17.66 0.61 -2.84
CA TYR A 22 17.56 0.34 -1.42
C TYR A 22 18.89 -0.20 -0.88
N ASN A 23 19.52 0.52 0.05
CA ASN A 23 20.77 0.13 0.69
C ASN A 23 21.85 -0.34 -0.32
N GLU A 24 22.20 0.57 -1.24
CA GLU A 24 23.22 0.34 -2.27
C GLU A 24 22.95 -0.81 -3.25
N LYS A 25 21.70 -1.28 -3.32
CA LYS A 25 21.22 -2.33 -4.21
C LYS A 25 20.04 -1.84 -5.02
N ILE A 26 19.84 -2.42 -6.18
CA ILE A 26 18.59 -2.28 -6.92
C ILE A 26 17.75 -3.51 -6.59
N ILE A 27 16.55 -3.28 -6.08
CA ILE A 27 15.58 -4.34 -5.81
C ILE A 27 14.54 -4.31 -6.92
N MET A 28 14.42 -5.39 -7.65
CA MET A 28 13.36 -5.61 -8.62
C MET A 28 12.24 -6.39 -7.94
N LEU A 29 11.07 -5.76 -7.85
CA LEU A 29 9.84 -6.39 -7.39
C LEU A 29 9.05 -6.87 -8.60
N SER A 30 8.58 -8.10 -8.57
CA SER A 30 7.83 -8.69 -9.66
C SER A 30 6.76 -9.65 -9.14
N SER A 31 5.65 -9.77 -9.86
CA SER A 31 4.57 -10.66 -9.49
C SER A 31 4.35 -11.79 -10.50
N LEU A 32 3.82 -12.89 -10.00
CA LEU A 32 3.43 -14.05 -10.81
C LEU A 32 2.00 -14.48 -10.46
N ASN A 33 1.11 -14.36 -11.42
CA ASN A 33 -0.23 -14.88 -11.28
C ASN A 33 -0.32 -16.35 -11.66
N ASP A 34 -0.44 -17.25 -10.69
CA ASP A 34 -0.69 -18.66 -10.92
C ASP A 34 -2.18 -18.98 -10.96
N ARG A 35 -2.74 -19.02 -12.16
CA ARG A 35 -4.17 -19.28 -12.38
C ARG A 35 -4.62 -20.68 -11.95
N LYS A 36 -3.71 -21.66 -11.92
CA LYS A 36 -4.03 -23.02 -11.49
C LYS A 36 -4.18 -23.09 -9.98
N LEU A 37 -3.28 -22.45 -9.28
CA LEU A 37 -3.29 -22.37 -7.82
C LEU A 37 -4.19 -21.24 -7.29
N LYS A 38 -4.69 -20.35 -8.18
CA LYS A 38 -5.45 -19.15 -7.82
C LYS A 38 -4.72 -18.29 -6.79
N LYS A 39 -3.45 -18.03 -7.05
CA LYS A 39 -2.57 -17.25 -6.20
C LYS A 39 -1.79 -16.23 -7.01
N ASN A 40 -1.65 -15.03 -6.49
CA ASN A 40 -0.77 -14.02 -7.00
C ASN A 40 0.43 -13.91 -6.05
N TYR A 41 1.63 -14.18 -6.56
CA TYR A 41 2.86 -14.22 -5.77
C TYR A 41 3.67 -12.95 -5.99
N LEU A 42 4.25 -12.42 -4.92
CA LEU A 42 5.25 -11.35 -4.99
C LEU A 42 6.64 -11.91 -4.77
N PHE A 43 7.56 -11.48 -5.62
CA PHE A 43 8.96 -11.84 -5.55
C PHE A 43 9.84 -10.60 -5.53
N TYR A 44 11.03 -10.73 -4.97
CA TYR A 44 12.09 -9.78 -5.23
C TYR A 44 13.35 -10.46 -5.79
N GLN A 45 14.12 -9.70 -6.56
CA GLN A 45 15.44 -10.04 -7.07
C GLN A 45 16.37 -8.86 -6.83
N VAL A 46 17.54 -9.14 -6.26
CA VAL A 46 18.57 -8.12 -6.08
C VAL A 46 19.41 -7.99 -7.36
N ILE A 47 19.70 -6.75 -7.75
CA ILE A 47 20.54 -6.39 -8.88
C ILE A 47 21.69 -5.54 -8.35
N ASN A 48 22.92 -5.91 -8.69
CA ASN A 48 24.10 -5.11 -8.37
C ASN A 48 24.12 -3.84 -9.23
N PRO A 49 24.08 -2.63 -8.67
CA PRO A 49 24.00 -1.40 -9.46
C PRO A 49 25.29 -1.08 -10.25
N SER A 50 26.45 -1.60 -9.84
CA SER A 50 27.74 -1.31 -10.48
C SER A 50 27.92 -2.02 -11.81
N ASN A 51 27.42 -3.26 -11.93
CA ASN A 51 27.59 -4.09 -13.11
C ASN A 51 26.28 -4.59 -13.71
N LEU A 52 25.15 -4.31 -13.06
CA LEU A 52 23.79 -4.71 -13.43
C LEU A 52 23.60 -6.25 -13.49
N THR A 53 24.36 -7.02 -12.72
CA THR A 53 24.18 -8.47 -12.62
C THR A 53 23.18 -8.83 -11.51
N LEU A 54 22.48 -9.95 -11.68
CA LEU A 54 21.65 -10.52 -10.63
C LEU A 54 22.51 -10.99 -9.45
N ASP A 55 22.12 -10.62 -8.24
CA ASP A 55 22.75 -11.07 -7.01
C ASP A 55 21.81 -12.05 -6.30
N GLY A 56 22.25 -13.30 -6.23
CA GLY A 56 21.46 -14.39 -5.66
C GLY A 56 20.27 -14.84 -6.51
N SER A 57 19.40 -15.64 -5.92
CA SER A 57 18.17 -16.13 -6.55
C SER A 57 16.98 -15.22 -6.24
N MET A 58 16.00 -15.24 -7.13
CA MET A 58 14.69 -14.62 -6.89
C MET A 58 14.03 -15.24 -5.66
N LYS A 59 13.52 -14.41 -4.76
CA LYS A 59 12.90 -14.84 -3.51
C LYS A 59 11.42 -14.49 -3.48
N ASN A 60 10.59 -15.46 -3.13
CA ASN A 60 9.17 -15.24 -2.83
C ASN A 60 9.04 -14.55 -1.47
N VAL A 61 8.26 -13.46 -1.40
CA VAL A 61 8.04 -12.69 -0.17
C VAL A 61 6.59 -12.72 0.30
N GLY A 62 5.68 -13.24 -0.51
CA GLY A 62 4.28 -13.39 -0.11
C GLY A 62 3.37 -13.78 -1.27
N GLU A 63 2.12 -14.02 -0.93
CA GLU A 63 1.10 -14.42 -1.87
C GLU A 63 -0.27 -13.85 -1.48
N ILE A 64 -1.11 -13.61 -2.48
CA ILE A 64 -2.51 -13.24 -2.32
C ILE A 64 -3.36 -14.35 -2.94
N PRO A 65 -4.14 -15.11 -2.17
CA PRO A 65 -5.11 -16.05 -2.71
C PRO A 65 -6.32 -15.31 -3.31
N TYR A 66 -6.87 -15.80 -4.40
CA TYR A 66 -8.09 -15.23 -5.00
C TYR A 66 -9.03 -16.30 -5.54
N GLU A 67 -10.31 -15.99 -5.62
CA GLU A 67 -11.31 -16.90 -6.19
C GLU A 67 -11.63 -16.58 -7.65
N LYS A 68 -11.77 -15.29 -7.97
CA LYS A 68 -12.19 -14.80 -9.29
C LYS A 68 -11.05 -14.09 -10.00
N LYS A 69 -10.79 -14.45 -11.25
CA LYS A 69 -9.71 -13.90 -12.09
C LYS A 69 -9.67 -12.37 -12.15
N ARG A 70 -10.80 -11.68 -12.08
CA ARG A 70 -10.85 -10.21 -12.15
C ARG A 70 -10.50 -9.52 -10.84
N PHE A 71 -10.41 -10.27 -9.74
CA PHE A 71 -10.10 -9.77 -8.40
C PHE A 71 -8.93 -10.57 -7.84
N GLN A 72 -7.72 -10.16 -8.17
CA GLN A 72 -6.48 -10.89 -7.84
C GLN A 72 -5.71 -10.23 -6.70
N GLY A 73 -6.25 -9.12 -6.15
CA GLY A 73 -5.52 -8.26 -5.25
C GLY A 73 -4.44 -7.47 -5.95
N ALA A 74 -3.69 -6.69 -5.20
CA ALA A 74 -2.60 -5.88 -5.70
C ALA A 74 -1.44 -5.85 -4.71
N PHE A 75 -0.25 -5.47 -5.20
CA PHE A 75 0.93 -5.26 -4.36
C PHE A 75 1.29 -3.78 -4.36
N GLY A 76 1.73 -3.30 -3.19
CA GLY A 76 2.33 -2.00 -3.01
C GLY A 76 3.66 -2.14 -2.28
N PHE A 77 4.48 -1.11 -2.32
CA PHE A 77 5.71 -1.05 -1.55
C PHE A 77 6.07 0.41 -1.25
N ASP A 78 6.77 0.59 -0.15
CA ASP A 78 7.31 1.87 0.25
C ASP A 78 8.67 1.69 0.94
N ILE A 79 9.47 2.74 1.01
CA ILE A 79 10.78 2.76 1.65
C ILE A 79 10.85 3.93 2.62
N ALA A 80 11.18 3.64 3.87
CA ALA A 80 11.40 4.68 4.87
C ALA A 80 12.42 5.74 4.38
N ALA A 81 12.20 6.99 4.76
CA ALA A 81 13.00 8.15 4.31
C ALA A 81 14.52 8.00 4.52
N ASP A 82 14.93 7.21 5.50
CA ASP A 82 16.34 6.89 5.80
C ASP A 82 16.80 5.52 5.25
N SER A 83 15.95 4.86 4.47
CA SER A 83 16.18 3.51 3.92
C SER A 83 16.43 2.44 4.99
N SER A 84 15.95 2.62 6.22
CA SER A 84 16.10 1.65 7.30
C SER A 84 15.11 0.49 7.20
N SER A 85 13.95 0.73 6.57
CA SER A 85 12.85 -0.21 6.44
C SER A 85 12.22 -0.16 5.06
N MET A 86 11.74 -1.30 4.58
CA MET A 86 10.92 -1.43 3.37
C MET A 86 9.59 -2.04 3.73
N LEU A 87 8.51 -1.43 3.28
CA LEU A 87 7.15 -1.95 3.38
C LEU A 87 6.81 -2.74 2.11
N LEU A 88 6.24 -3.92 2.28
CA LEU A 88 5.53 -4.65 1.23
C LEU A 88 4.06 -4.75 1.64
N PHE A 89 3.17 -4.24 0.81
CA PHE A 89 1.74 -4.17 1.06
C PHE A 89 0.98 -5.12 0.13
N PHE A 90 -0.01 -5.82 0.68
CA PHE A 90 -0.80 -6.84 0.01
C PHE A 90 -2.28 -6.45 0.14
N GLU A 91 -2.86 -5.89 -0.91
CA GLU A 91 -4.29 -5.58 -0.99
C GLU A 91 -5.05 -6.85 -1.37
N MET A 92 -6.00 -7.26 -0.54
CA MET A 92 -6.74 -8.50 -0.76
C MET A 92 -7.76 -8.36 -1.90
N PRO A 93 -8.23 -9.49 -2.48
CA PRO A 93 -9.20 -9.48 -3.57
C PRO A 93 -10.54 -8.87 -3.16
N TYR A 94 -11.10 -8.02 -4.00
CA TYR A 94 -12.37 -7.34 -3.76
C TYR A 94 -13.53 -8.30 -3.48
N ALA A 95 -14.23 -8.10 -2.35
CA ALA A 95 -15.40 -8.84 -1.91
C ALA A 95 -16.46 -7.89 -1.31
N LYS A 96 -17.36 -7.39 -2.17
CA LYS A 96 -18.30 -6.28 -1.94
C LYS A 96 -18.90 -6.15 -0.54
N ASP A 97 -19.38 -7.26 0.03
CA ASP A 97 -20.10 -7.27 1.31
C ASP A 97 -19.22 -7.80 2.47
N ALA A 98 -17.97 -8.14 2.20
CA ALA A 98 -17.00 -8.55 3.21
C ALA A 98 -16.32 -7.32 3.84
N ALA A 99 -15.65 -7.54 4.95
CA ALA A 99 -14.78 -6.55 5.56
C ALA A 99 -13.60 -6.24 4.65
N GLU A 100 -13.16 -4.99 4.64
CA GLU A 100 -11.91 -4.58 3.98
C GLU A 100 -10.73 -5.28 4.63
N LYS A 101 -9.87 -5.90 3.81
CA LYS A 101 -8.72 -6.68 4.27
C LYS A 101 -7.47 -6.33 3.50
N TYR A 102 -6.37 -6.26 4.22
CA TYR A 102 -5.03 -6.18 3.66
C TYR A 102 -4.02 -6.80 4.62
N SER A 103 -2.85 -7.04 4.13
CA SER A 103 -1.72 -7.41 4.98
C SER A 103 -0.47 -6.66 4.55
N PHE A 104 0.53 -6.66 5.40
CA PHE A 104 1.80 -6.06 5.05
C PHE A 104 2.95 -6.74 5.79
N LYS A 105 4.16 -6.56 5.23
CA LYS A 105 5.43 -6.99 5.81
C LYS A 105 6.38 -5.82 5.84
N VAL A 106 7.12 -5.69 6.91
CA VAL A 106 8.21 -4.73 7.04
C VAL A 106 9.52 -5.48 7.04
N LEU A 107 10.40 -5.12 6.12
CA LEU A 107 11.73 -5.69 5.97
C LEU A 107 12.78 -4.70 6.47
N ASP A 108 13.90 -5.22 6.98
CA ASP A 108 15.07 -4.42 7.34
C ASP A 108 15.99 -4.14 6.13
N SER A 109 17.11 -3.47 6.39
CA SER A 109 18.14 -3.15 5.38
C SER A 109 18.78 -4.36 4.70
N LYS A 110 18.63 -5.56 5.27
CA LYS A 110 19.11 -6.84 4.71
C LYS A 110 18.02 -7.58 3.95
N LEU A 111 16.79 -7.05 3.91
CA LEU A 111 15.59 -7.67 3.36
C LEU A 111 15.10 -8.86 4.20
N ASP A 112 15.42 -8.88 5.50
CA ASP A 112 14.85 -9.83 6.45
C ASP A 112 13.56 -9.25 7.05
N GLU A 113 12.53 -10.09 7.23
CA GLU A 113 11.25 -9.68 7.79
C GLU A 113 11.41 -9.28 9.27
N ILE A 114 11.12 -8.02 9.60
CA ILE A 114 11.11 -7.50 10.96
C ILE A 114 9.79 -7.88 11.66
N TRP A 115 8.68 -7.69 10.94
CA TRP A 115 7.34 -8.02 11.39
C TRP A 115 6.35 -7.98 10.21
N SER A 116 5.20 -8.59 10.44
CA SER A 116 4.07 -8.59 9.50
C SER A 116 2.76 -8.49 10.25
N HIS A 117 1.71 -8.06 9.56
CA HIS A 117 0.39 -7.95 10.14
C HIS A 117 -0.70 -8.20 9.09
N GLU A 118 -1.74 -8.93 9.50
CA GLU A 118 -2.96 -9.09 8.72
C GLU A 118 -4.05 -8.22 9.34
N VAL A 119 -4.73 -7.45 8.53
CA VAL A 119 -5.73 -6.48 8.95
C VAL A 119 -7.10 -6.85 8.40
N GLU A 120 -8.09 -6.81 9.27
CA GLU A 120 -9.50 -6.83 8.91
C GLU A 120 -10.14 -5.58 9.52
N LEU A 121 -10.58 -4.65 8.67
CA LEU A 121 -11.20 -3.40 9.12
C LEU A 121 -12.69 -3.60 9.44
N PRO A 122 -13.27 -2.77 10.32
CA PRO A 122 -14.71 -2.81 10.62
C PRO A 122 -15.59 -2.25 9.48
N TYR A 123 -15.00 -1.92 8.35
CA TYR A 123 -15.66 -1.34 7.18
C TYR A 123 -15.87 -2.40 6.11
N LYS A 124 -17.03 -2.36 5.42
CA LYS A 124 -17.22 -3.17 4.22
C LYS A 124 -16.40 -2.59 3.07
N GLU A 125 -15.80 -3.46 2.28
CA GLU A 125 -14.91 -3.10 1.18
C GLU A 125 -15.56 -2.18 0.13
N GLN A 126 -16.88 -2.29 -0.09
CA GLN A 126 -17.59 -1.36 -0.97
C GLN A 126 -17.67 0.09 -0.43
N PHE A 127 -17.38 0.30 0.85
CA PHE A 127 -17.42 1.60 1.52
C PHE A 127 -16.07 2.06 2.04
N PHE A 128 -15.02 1.27 1.84
CA PHE A 128 -13.67 1.65 2.20
C PHE A 128 -12.73 1.43 1.02
N THR A 129 -11.73 2.28 0.88
CA THR A 129 -10.71 2.13 -0.15
C THR A 129 -9.37 2.53 0.42
N VAL A 130 -8.40 1.64 0.42
CA VAL A 130 -7.00 1.97 0.67
C VAL A 130 -6.51 2.88 -0.45
N LYS A 131 -5.81 3.95 -0.09
CA LYS A 131 -5.30 4.96 -1.03
C LYS A 131 -3.79 4.96 -1.10
N ASP A 132 -3.13 4.72 0.03
CA ASP A 132 -1.69 4.79 0.14
C ASP A 132 -1.22 4.05 1.39
N SER A 133 0.05 3.66 1.41
CA SER A 133 0.66 3.03 2.58
C SER A 133 2.14 3.38 2.67
N GLU A 134 2.61 3.74 3.86
CA GLU A 134 3.97 4.19 4.09
C GLU A 134 4.59 3.57 5.34
N VAL A 135 5.91 3.54 5.38
CA VAL A 135 6.68 3.04 6.51
C VAL A 135 7.62 4.11 7.08
N SER A 136 7.64 4.23 8.40
CA SER A 136 8.59 5.11 9.08
C SER A 136 9.96 4.47 9.26
N SER A 137 10.96 5.29 9.58
CA SER A 137 12.31 4.86 9.96
C SER A 137 12.35 3.93 11.18
N LYS A 138 11.27 3.87 11.97
CA LYS A 138 11.11 2.94 13.10
C LYS A 138 10.45 1.62 12.71
N GLY A 139 10.05 1.48 11.45
CA GLY A 139 9.28 0.35 10.95
C GLY A 139 7.81 0.38 11.38
N ASP A 140 7.27 1.52 11.83
CA ASP A 140 5.84 1.72 12.02
C ASP A 140 5.18 1.91 10.66
N VAL A 141 3.99 1.34 10.47
CA VAL A 141 3.27 1.38 9.18
C VAL A 141 2.06 2.29 9.29
N PHE A 142 1.80 3.03 8.23
CA PHE A 142 0.66 3.93 8.12
C PHE A 142 -0.10 3.64 6.83
N VAL A 143 -1.43 3.63 6.92
CA VAL A 143 -2.30 3.33 5.77
C VAL A 143 -3.34 4.44 5.65
N LEU A 144 -3.35 5.14 4.52
CA LEU A 144 -4.37 6.12 4.19
C LEU A 144 -5.57 5.40 3.58
N GLY A 145 -6.71 5.55 4.20
CA GLY A 145 -7.98 5.01 3.75
C GLY A 145 -9.01 6.11 3.51
N LYS A 146 -9.98 5.80 2.65
CA LYS A 146 -11.17 6.63 2.42
C LYS A 146 -12.40 5.81 2.71
N GLU A 147 -13.12 6.17 3.77
CA GLU A 147 -14.41 5.62 4.15
C GLU A 147 -15.53 6.39 3.45
N TYR A 148 -16.50 5.69 2.89
CA TYR A 148 -17.73 6.25 2.34
C TYR A 148 -18.91 5.93 3.25
N ASN A 149 -19.81 6.89 3.41
CA ASN A 149 -21.02 6.69 4.19
C ASN A 149 -21.91 5.61 3.56
N GLU A 150 -22.39 4.65 4.34
CA GLU A 150 -23.27 3.57 3.86
C GLU A 150 -24.62 4.11 3.34
N ASP A 151 -25.10 5.22 3.87
CA ASP A 151 -26.36 5.83 3.44
C ASP A 151 -26.18 6.70 2.18
N LYS A 152 -26.24 6.04 1.01
CA LYS A 152 -26.17 6.70 -0.30
C LYS A 152 -27.37 7.61 -0.63
N ASN A 153 -28.46 7.54 0.14
CA ASN A 153 -29.74 8.20 -0.16
C ASN A 153 -30.07 9.42 0.67
N SER A 154 -29.23 9.80 1.63
CA SER A 154 -29.52 10.97 2.44
C SER A 154 -29.33 12.27 1.65
N LYS A 155 -30.47 12.80 1.16
CA LYS A 155 -30.53 14.13 0.52
C LYS A 155 -30.07 15.26 1.45
N ALA A 156 -29.92 14.97 2.74
CA ALA A 156 -29.47 15.91 3.77
C ALA A 156 -27.96 16.23 3.70
N MET A 157 -27.17 15.53 2.86
CA MET A 157 -25.71 15.68 2.79
C MET A 157 -25.23 16.56 1.63
N ARG A 158 -26.06 17.46 1.10
CA ARG A 158 -25.59 18.37 0.01
C ARG A 158 -24.47 19.30 0.46
N ASP A 159 -24.36 19.56 1.75
CA ASP A 159 -23.39 20.50 2.32
C ASP A 159 -22.26 19.82 3.11
N LEU A 160 -22.26 18.48 3.22
CA LEU A 160 -21.23 17.70 3.91
C LEU A 160 -20.68 16.58 3.00
N PRO A 161 -19.39 16.27 3.06
CA PRO A 161 -18.83 15.15 2.32
C PRO A 161 -19.46 13.84 2.82
N ASN A 162 -19.78 12.93 1.88
CA ASN A 162 -20.26 11.59 2.21
C ASN A 162 -19.11 10.58 2.41
N TYR A 163 -17.95 11.07 2.72
CA TYR A 163 -16.75 10.31 2.97
C TYR A 163 -15.86 10.99 4.00
N LYS A 164 -14.98 10.19 4.59
CA LYS A 164 -13.92 10.62 5.49
C LYS A 164 -12.59 10.01 5.04
N TYR A 165 -11.50 10.64 5.41
CA TYR A 165 -10.18 10.06 5.27
C TYR A 165 -9.64 9.66 6.64
N HIS A 166 -8.97 8.51 6.66
CA HIS A 166 -8.37 7.93 7.84
C HIS A 166 -6.89 7.65 7.58
N ILE A 167 -6.04 7.88 8.57
CA ILE A 167 -4.68 7.35 8.60
C ILE A 167 -4.62 6.36 9.75
N LEU A 168 -4.52 5.08 9.40
CA LEU A 168 -4.39 3.99 10.34
C LEU A 168 -2.90 3.77 10.63
N GLY A 169 -2.46 4.11 11.83
CA GLY A 169 -1.08 3.95 12.27
C GLY A 169 -0.88 2.68 13.08
N TYR A 170 0.03 1.83 12.64
CA TYR A 170 0.42 0.56 13.28
C TYR A 170 1.79 0.74 13.92
N TYR A 171 1.81 1.02 15.21
CA TYR A 171 3.01 1.34 15.96
C TYR A 171 3.58 0.14 16.69
N ASN A 172 4.89 0.17 16.94
CA ASN A 172 5.57 -0.79 17.78
C ASN A 172 5.26 -2.26 17.37
N ARG A 173 5.40 -2.54 16.07
CA ARG A 173 5.11 -3.85 15.46
C ARG A 173 3.65 -4.29 15.67
N GLY A 174 2.71 -3.36 15.45
CA GLY A 174 1.27 -3.61 15.55
C GLY A 174 0.72 -3.71 16.98
N LYS A 175 1.53 -3.51 18.01
CA LYS A 175 1.06 -3.55 19.42
C LYS A 175 0.18 -2.35 19.79
N LYS A 176 0.27 -1.26 19.06
CA LYS A 176 -0.57 -0.08 19.22
C LYS A 176 -1.10 0.33 17.86
N ILE A 177 -2.41 0.36 17.72
CA ILE A 177 -3.11 0.82 16.50
C ILE A 177 -3.83 2.11 16.83
N VAL A 178 -3.72 3.11 15.96
CA VAL A 178 -4.37 4.41 16.11
C VAL A 178 -5.02 4.75 14.79
N ASP A 179 -6.28 5.19 14.86
CA ASP A 179 -7.03 5.73 13.73
C ASP A 179 -7.07 7.26 13.85
N TYR A 180 -6.52 7.94 12.86
CA TYR A 180 -6.54 9.40 12.74
C TYR A 180 -7.54 9.80 11.65
N GLU A 181 -8.66 10.40 12.03
CA GLU A 181 -9.56 11.03 11.06
C GLU A 181 -8.92 12.32 10.52
N VAL A 182 -8.76 12.39 9.19
CA VAL A 182 -8.26 13.59 8.51
C VAL A 182 -9.44 14.48 8.15
N SER A 183 -9.57 15.62 8.80
CA SER A 183 -10.66 16.57 8.58
C SER A 183 -10.18 18.01 8.52
N LEU A 184 -10.89 18.84 7.77
CA LEU A 184 -10.68 20.30 7.67
C LEU A 184 -11.98 21.03 8.03
N HIS A 185 -12.61 20.62 9.15
CA HIS A 185 -13.91 21.13 9.59
C HIS A 185 -14.94 21.17 8.43
N ASP A 186 -15.45 22.34 8.09
CA ASP A 186 -16.50 22.52 7.07
C ASP A 186 -16.02 22.41 5.61
N LYS A 187 -14.82 21.88 5.35
CA LYS A 187 -14.24 21.78 4.00
C LYS A 187 -14.38 20.39 3.43
N PHE A 188 -14.56 20.32 2.11
CA PHE A 188 -14.56 19.08 1.36
C PHE A 188 -13.13 18.73 0.93
N ILE A 189 -12.50 17.78 1.56
CA ILE A 189 -11.19 17.26 1.13
C ILE A 189 -11.41 16.47 -0.16
N LYS A 190 -10.96 17.01 -1.30
CA LYS A 190 -11.12 16.38 -2.62
C LYS A 190 -10.12 15.26 -2.84
N SER A 191 -8.89 15.48 -2.42
CA SER A 191 -7.83 14.49 -2.39
C SER A 191 -6.86 14.82 -1.27
N VAL A 192 -6.24 13.79 -0.74
CA VAL A 192 -5.15 13.88 0.24
C VAL A 192 -4.14 12.79 -0.07
N THR A 193 -2.89 13.10 0.09
CA THR A 193 -1.77 12.18 0.19
C THR A 193 -1.02 12.49 1.48
N PHE A 194 -0.17 11.59 1.92
CA PHE A 194 0.63 11.80 3.11
C PHE A 194 2.06 11.28 2.88
N ASP A 195 2.96 11.67 3.76
CA ASP A 195 4.34 11.24 3.80
C ASP A 195 4.81 11.20 5.26
N ILE A 196 5.74 10.34 5.56
CA ILE A 196 6.34 10.20 6.89
C ILE A 196 7.77 10.75 6.84
N ASN A 197 7.99 11.90 7.45
CA ASN A 197 9.32 12.49 7.46
C ASN A 197 10.30 11.71 8.38
N ALA A 198 11.59 12.03 8.29
CA ALA A 198 12.65 11.37 9.07
C ALA A 198 12.46 11.45 10.61
N ASN A 199 11.66 12.40 11.09
CA ASN A 199 11.32 12.52 12.53
C ASN A 199 10.12 11.66 12.92
N GLY A 200 9.47 10.97 11.97
CA GLY A 200 8.26 10.17 12.18
C GLY A 200 6.97 11.00 12.25
N ASN A 201 6.99 12.26 11.80
CA ASN A 201 5.79 13.07 11.70
C ASN A 201 5.02 12.75 10.42
N ILE A 202 3.70 12.64 10.51
CA ILE A 202 2.80 12.50 9.37
C ILE A 202 2.60 13.90 8.76
N ILE A 203 2.90 14.05 7.49
CA ILE A 203 2.69 15.28 6.72
C ILE A 203 1.61 14.99 5.69
N CYS A 204 0.46 15.67 5.80
CA CYS A 204 -0.62 15.53 4.83
C CYS A 204 -0.60 16.72 3.86
N SER A 205 -0.78 16.44 2.58
CA SER A 205 -0.94 17.43 1.52
C SER A 205 -2.17 17.09 0.69
N GLY A 206 -2.88 18.11 0.19
CA GLY A 206 -4.09 17.79 -0.56
C GLY A 206 -4.84 19.02 -1.04
N PHE A 207 -5.98 18.75 -1.66
CA PHE A 207 -6.87 19.76 -2.20
C PHE A 207 -8.24 19.70 -1.51
N TYR A 208 -8.83 20.87 -1.33
CA TYR A 208 -10.16 21.00 -0.72
C TYR A 208 -11.05 21.99 -1.49
N SER A 209 -12.33 21.95 -1.22
CA SER A 209 -13.30 22.99 -1.62
C SER A 209 -14.14 23.44 -0.44
N GLU A 210 -14.67 24.65 -0.50
CA GLU A 210 -15.52 25.23 0.55
C GLU A 210 -16.96 24.71 0.53
N GLY A 211 -17.33 23.93 -0.49
CA GLY A 211 -18.65 23.32 -0.64
C GLY A 211 -18.69 22.33 -1.80
N TYR A 212 -19.79 21.59 -1.87
CA TYR A 212 -20.01 20.63 -2.95
C TYR A 212 -20.11 21.37 -4.29
N GLY A 213 -19.27 20.97 -5.27
CA GLY A 213 -19.27 21.57 -6.61
C GLY A 213 -18.51 22.90 -6.74
N LEU A 214 -17.94 23.45 -5.67
CA LEU A 214 -17.10 24.65 -5.74
C LEU A 214 -15.69 24.34 -6.20
N GLY A 215 -14.97 25.38 -6.64
CA GLY A 215 -13.60 25.27 -7.13
C GLY A 215 -12.65 24.66 -6.10
N ILE A 216 -11.60 24.00 -6.59
CA ILE A 216 -10.57 23.32 -5.78
C ILE A 216 -9.58 24.37 -5.26
N LYS A 217 -9.17 24.23 -3.98
CA LYS A 217 -8.09 24.98 -3.34
C LYS A 217 -7.07 24.00 -2.79
N GLY A 218 -5.79 24.38 -2.83
CA GLY A 218 -4.67 23.61 -2.29
C GLY A 218 -4.06 24.27 -1.07
#